data_369cd878f41b0f672617415e977e2903
#
_entry.id   369cd878f41b0f672617415e977e2903
#
_cell.length_a   1.000
_cell.length_b   1.000
_cell.length_c   1.000
_cell.angle_alpha   90.00
_cell.angle_beta   90.00
_cell.angle_gamma   90.00
#
_symmetry.space_group_name_H-M   'P 1'
#
loop_
_entity.id
_entity.type
_entity.pdbx_description
1 polymer ?
#
loop_
_entity_poly.entity_id
_entity_poly.type
_entity_poly.pdbx_seq_one_letter_code
_entity_poly.pdbx_strand_id
1 'polypeptide(L)'
;MKKLFLLIGLIAVLASCRSTRTISNAVTKKDTTTKVPAVALVDTQQLIRQALRQVDANRIDYTTFSAKVAIDYKGTEGKEYGVNANIKMIRDSAIWISANAILGIEAMRVLVTKDSVKLLNKLEKVYTARSISFLQEVTSLPLNLATLQEMIIGNPVYLDSNIVRYTNGNGVIGLMSLGVYFKNLLMLNETDKRILQSKLDDANPMHNRTADLLYSNYETKKGELFATRREIAVSEKGRLEIKLDFKNYSFDEPVEFPFSVPKNYQRN
;
A
#
# COMPACT_ATOMS: atom_id res chain seq x y z
N MET A 1 -5.46 -26.95 71.25
CA MET A 1 -6.49 -26.27 70.43
C MET A 1 -6.07 -25.85 69.05
N LYS A 2 -4.83 -25.38 68.79
CA LYS A 2 -4.35 -24.98 67.45
C LYS A 2 -4.25 -26.12 66.42
N LYS A 3 -4.00 -27.36 66.83
CA LYS A 3 -3.88 -28.52 65.93
C LYS A 3 -5.23 -29.06 65.45
N LEU A 4 -6.31 -28.79 66.19
CA LEU A 4 -7.66 -29.23 65.84
C LEU A 4 -8.26 -28.35 64.70
N PHE A 5 -7.95 -27.04 64.70
CA PHE A 5 -8.41 -26.12 63.66
C PHE A 5 -7.69 -26.37 62.32
N LEU A 6 -6.46 -26.86 62.30
CA LEU A 6 -5.71 -27.19 61.11
C LEU A 6 -6.24 -28.44 60.39
N LEU A 7 -6.77 -29.41 61.17
CA LEU A 7 -7.38 -30.65 60.64
C LEU A 7 -8.76 -30.40 60.04
N ILE A 8 -9.55 -29.46 60.60
CA ILE A 8 -10.86 -29.08 60.05
C ILE A 8 -10.71 -28.25 58.77
N GLY A 9 -9.68 -27.41 58.64
CA GLY A 9 -9.39 -26.66 57.44
C GLY A 9 -8.96 -27.54 56.24
N LEU A 10 -8.31 -28.66 56.50
CA LEU A 10 -7.84 -29.58 55.44
C LEU A 10 -8.98 -30.43 54.86
N ILE A 11 -10.03 -30.70 55.61
CA ILE A 11 -11.21 -31.49 55.18
C ILE A 11 -12.15 -30.66 54.31
N ALA A 12 -12.19 -29.33 54.47
CA ALA A 12 -13.02 -28.43 53.67
C ALA A 12 -12.53 -28.23 52.22
N VAL A 13 -11.24 -28.51 51.92
CA VAL A 13 -10.66 -28.34 50.58
C VAL A 13 -10.93 -29.56 49.66
N LEU A 14 -11.31 -30.70 50.21
CA LEU A 14 -11.58 -31.93 49.45
C LEU A 14 -13.05 -32.11 49.00
N ALA A 15 -13.93 -31.20 49.34
CA ALA A 15 -15.35 -31.28 48.96
C ALA A 15 -15.77 -30.46 47.75
N SER A 16 -14.82 -29.83 47.04
CA SER A 16 -15.09 -28.96 45.87
C SER A 16 -14.89 -29.64 44.50
N CYS A 17 -15.19 -30.92 44.37
CA CYS A 17 -15.22 -31.60 43.07
C CYS A 17 -16.59 -32.24 42.82
N ARG A 18 -17.60 -31.41 42.58
CA ARG A 18 -18.88 -31.85 42.02
C ARG A 18 -19.48 -30.81 41.11
N SER A 19 -19.00 -30.73 39.86
CA SER A 19 -19.80 -30.17 38.78
C SER A 19 -19.26 -30.49 37.40
N THR A 20 -19.18 -31.76 37.06
CA THR A 20 -18.93 -32.17 35.65
C THR A 20 -20.07 -33.02 35.07
N ARG A 21 -21.22 -33.09 35.75
CA ARG A 21 -22.36 -33.89 35.25
C ARG A 21 -23.46 -33.10 34.55
N THR A 22 -23.36 -31.77 34.48
CA THR A 22 -24.43 -30.93 33.88
C THR A 22 -24.15 -30.53 32.44
N ILE A 23 -22.92 -30.73 31.94
CA ILE A 23 -22.57 -30.35 30.57
C ILE A 23 -22.89 -31.45 29.54
N SER A 24 -22.92 -32.71 29.93
CA SER A 24 -23.21 -33.82 29.00
C SER A 24 -24.70 -33.92 28.60
N ASN A 25 -25.62 -33.38 29.39
CA ASN A 25 -27.07 -33.42 29.09
C ASN A 25 -27.58 -32.25 28.24
N ALA A 26 -26.74 -31.24 27.99
CA ALA A 26 -27.09 -30.13 27.08
C ALA A 26 -26.80 -30.44 25.61
N VAL A 27 -26.03 -31.47 25.31
CA VAL A 27 -25.62 -31.82 23.95
C VAL A 27 -26.50 -32.91 23.32
N THR A 28 -27.40 -33.57 24.06
CA THR A 28 -28.17 -34.72 23.57
C THR A 28 -29.66 -34.49 23.31
N LYS A 29 -30.15 -33.26 23.43
CA LYS A 29 -31.48 -32.92 22.86
C LYS A 29 -31.31 -32.34 21.47
N LYS A 30 -31.26 -33.23 20.48
CA LYS A 30 -31.44 -32.93 19.08
C LYS A 30 -32.91 -32.54 18.88
N ASP A 31 -33.27 -31.26 19.00
CA ASP A 31 -34.53 -30.75 18.52
C ASP A 31 -34.50 -30.78 16.97
N THR A 32 -35.16 -31.77 16.43
CA THR A 32 -35.29 -32.09 15.03
C THR A 32 -36.41 -31.31 14.34
N THR A 33 -36.64 -30.05 14.65
CA THR A 33 -37.62 -29.23 13.88
C THR A 33 -37.36 -27.72 13.94
N THR A 34 -36.14 -27.30 13.90
CA THR A 34 -35.92 -25.93 13.42
C THR A 34 -35.28 -26.07 12.05
N LYS A 35 -36.03 -25.83 10.98
CA LYS A 35 -35.46 -25.50 9.67
C LYS A 35 -34.61 -24.27 9.90
N VAL A 36 -33.31 -24.44 10.19
CA VAL A 36 -32.33 -23.39 10.04
C VAL A 36 -32.46 -22.99 8.58
N PRO A 37 -32.85 -21.75 8.26
CA PRO A 37 -32.80 -21.31 6.88
C PRO A 37 -31.38 -21.64 6.41
N ALA A 38 -31.27 -22.35 5.29
CA ALA A 38 -29.99 -22.62 4.69
C ALA A 38 -29.34 -21.26 4.46
N VAL A 39 -28.42 -20.87 5.35
CA VAL A 39 -27.53 -19.74 5.11
C VAL A 39 -26.82 -20.18 3.84
N ALA A 40 -27.17 -19.54 2.72
CA ALA A 40 -26.53 -19.80 1.44
C ALA A 40 -25.03 -19.70 1.74
N LEU A 41 -24.32 -20.81 1.58
CA LEU A 41 -22.86 -20.83 1.71
C LEU A 41 -22.37 -19.85 0.67
N VAL A 42 -22.02 -18.64 1.10
CA VAL A 42 -21.51 -17.62 0.22
C VAL A 42 -20.21 -18.16 -0.35
N ASP A 43 -20.17 -18.41 -1.65
CA ASP A 43 -18.96 -18.87 -2.31
C ASP A 43 -17.89 -17.76 -2.25
N THR A 44 -17.05 -17.85 -1.24
CA THR A 44 -15.95 -16.89 -1.01
C THR A 44 -15.07 -16.76 -2.24
N GLN A 45 -14.89 -17.83 -3.02
CA GLN A 45 -14.12 -17.78 -4.25
C GLN A 45 -14.80 -16.95 -5.33
N GLN A 46 -16.12 -16.98 -5.39
CA GLN A 46 -16.88 -16.13 -6.30
C GLN A 46 -16.76 -14.64 -5.90
N LEU A 47 -16.82 -14.34 -4.61
CA LEU A 47 -16.62 -12.97 -4.10
C LEU A 47 -15.23 -12.45 -4.39
N ILE A 48 -14.20 -13.27 -4.20
CA ILE A 48 -12.81 -12.92 -4.54
C ILE A 48 -12.69 -12.62 -6.03
N ARG A 49 -13.18 -13.52 -6.90
CA ARG A 49 -13.15 -13.31 -8.36
C ARG A 49 -13.89 -12.03 -8.77
N GLN A 50 -15.04 -11.76 -8.15
CA GLN A 50 -15.79 -10.54 -8.42
C GLN A 50 -15.03 -9.30 -7.98
N ALA A 51 -14.45 -9.30 -6.78
CA ALA A 51 -13.67 -8.18 -6.27
C ALA A 51 -12.44 -7.92 -7.15
N LEU A 52 -11.70 -8.95 -7.56
CA LEU A 52 -10.54 -8.81 -8.45
C LEU A 52 -10.92 -8.23 -9.81
N ARG A 53 -12.03 -8.70 -10.42
CA ARG A 53 -12.53 -8.12 -11.68
C ARG A 53 -12.89 -6.65 -11.54
N GLN A 54 -13.45 -6.24 -10.41
CA GLN A 54 -13.76 -4.82 -10.16
C GLN A 54 -12.49 -3.99 -9.92
N VAL A 55 -11.49 -4.54 -9.23
CA VAL A 55 -10.17 -3.91 -9.07
C VAL A 55 -9.52 -3.69 -10.43
N ASP A 56 -9.58 -4.70 -11.30
CA ASP A 56 -9.06 -4.58 -12.68
C ASP A 56 -9.86 -3.57 -13.52
N ALA A 57 -11.18 -3.56 -13.40
CA ALA A 57 -12.03 -2.61 -14.11
C ALA A 57 -11.82 -1.15 -13.66
N ASN A 58 -11.38 -0.97 -12.41
CA ASN A 58 -11.07 0.35 -11.85
C ASN A 58 -9.62 0.79 -12.11
N ARG A 59 -8.81 -0.01 -12.80
CA ARG A 59 -7.46 0.40 -13.16
C ARG A 59 -7.50 1.55 -14.13
N ILE A 60 -6.74 2.57 -13.83
CA ILE A 60 -6.54 3.70 -14.74
C ILE A 60 -5.59 3.26 -15.84
N ASP A 61 -6.08 3.24 -17.06
CA ASP A 61 -5.30 3.02 -18.27
C ASP A 61 -4.95 4.37 -18.90
N TYR A 62 -3.71 4.54 -19.36
CA TYR A 62 -3.22 5.79 -19.92
C TYR A 62 -2.04 5.54 -20.87
N THR A 63 -1.88 6.40 -21.83
CA THR A 63 -0.69 6.46 -22.70
C THR A 63 0.33 7.44 -22.12
N THR A 64 -0.16 8.61 -21.75
CA THR A 64 0.63 9.68 -21.13
C THR A 64 -0.08 10.23 -19.90
N PHE A 65 0.70 10.73 -18.96
CA PHE A 65 0.19 11.39 -17.76
C PHE A 65 1.04 12.62 -17.44
N SER A 66 0.38 13.69 -17.01
CA SER A 66 1.07 14.85 -16.47
C SER A 66 0.38 15.35 -15.22
N ALA A 67 1.14 15.85 -14.24
CA ALA A 67 0.59 16.39 -13.01
C ALA A 67 1.47 17.47 -12.37
N LYS A 68 0.83 18.40 -11.65
CA LYS A 68 1.47 19.26 -10.63
C LYS A 68 1.15 18.66 -9.27
N VAL A 69 2.19 18.38 -8.49
CA VAL A 69 2.09 17.64 -7.23
C VAL A 69 2.84 18.39 -6.14
N ALA A 70 2.20 18.61 -4.99
CA ALA A 70 2.93 18.94 -3.78
C ALA A 70 3.41 17.65 -3.14
N ILE A 71 4.69 17.58 -2.81
CA ILE A 71 5.36 16.41 -2.25
C ILE A 71 5.94 16.79 -0.91
N ASP A 72 5.48 16.12 0.15
CA ASP A 72 6.12 16.17 1.46
C ASP A 72 6.90 14.86 1.65
N TYR A 73 8.18 14.99 1.94
CA TYR A 73 9.11 13.90 2.14
C TYR A 73 9.71 13.96 3.53
N LYS A 74 9.69 12.83 4.24
CA LYS A 74 10.39 12.65 5.50
C LYS A 74 11.28 11.41 5.40
N GLY A 75 12.57 11.63 5.40
CA GLY A 75 13.57 10.57 5.27
C GLY A 75 13.86 9.84 6.58
N THR A 76 14.59 8.73 6.47
CA THR A 76 15.00 7.89 7.62
C THR A 76 15.84 8.62 8.66
N GLU A 77 16.53 9.69 8.25
CA GLU A 77 17.32 10.57 9.15
C GLU A 77 16.48 11.67 9.82
N GLY A 78 15.15 11.67 9.62
CA GLY A 78 14.24 12.67 10.16
C GLY A 78 14.26 14.02 9.41
N LYS A 79 15.01 14.11 8.30
CA LYS A 79 14.98 15.30 7.43
C LYS A 79 13.66 15.38 6.69
N GLU A 80 13.02 16.54 6.74
CA GLU A 80 11.74 16.82 6.09
C GLU A 80 11.93 17.86 4.99
N TYR A 81 11.30 17.62 3.84
CA TYR A 81 11.32 18.52 2.70
C TYR A 81 9.94 18.60 2.09
N GLY A 82 9.47 19.84 1.84
CA GLY A 82 8.27 20.09 1.04
C GLY A 82 8.67 20.70 -0.30
N VAL A 83 8.25 20.12 -1.40
CA VAL A 83 8.55 20.60 -2.75
C VAL A 83 7.31 20.55 -3.65
N ASN A 84 7.24 21.47 -4.62
CA ASN A 84 6.29 21.36 -5.71
C ASN A 84 6.98 20.73 -6.91
N ALA A 85 6.38 19.70 -7.49
CA ALA A 85 6.93 18.99 -8.62
C ALA A 85 5.96 18.98 -9.81
N ASN A 86 6.51 18.99 -11.00
CA ASN A 86 5.82 18.60 -12.22
C ASN A 86 6.25 17.17 -12.55
N ILE A 87 5.29 16.27 -12.67
CA ILE A 87 5.51 14.88 -13.08
C ILE A 87 4.93 14.71 -14.47
N LYS A 88 5.67 14.06 -15.35
CA LYS A 88 5.22 13.66 -16.69
C LYS A 88 5.64 12.21 -16.92
N MET A 89 4.75 11.43 -17.52
CA MET A 89 5.02 10.01 -17.80
C MET A 89 4.55 9.63 -19.20
N ILE A 90 5.30 8.75 -19.82
CA ILE A 90 4.87 7.93 -20.95
C ILE A 90 4.88 6.49 -20.44
N ARG A 91 3.74 5.81 -20.56
CA ARG A 91 3.60 4.44 -20.07
C ARG A 91 4.70 3.54 -20.63
N ASP A 92 5.25 2.68 -19.77
CA ASP A 92 6.31 1.70 -20.07
C ASP A 92 7.59 2.28 -20.71
N SER A 93 7.71 3.62 -20.78
CA SER A 93 8.84 4.31 -21.40
C SER A 93 9.66 5.10 -20.41
N ALA A 94 9.08 6.11 -19.78
CA ALA A 94 9.81 6.98 -18.86
C ALA A 94 8.91 7.75 -17.89
N ILE A 95 9.53 8.23 -16.80
CA ILE A 95 9.00 9.23 -15.88
C ILE A 95 9.97 10.41 -15.86
N TRP A 96 9.44 11.60 -16.05
CA TRP A 96 10.17 12.86 -15.92
C TRP A 96 9.60 13.65 -14.76
N ILE A 97 10.48 14.13 -13.88
CA ILE A 97 10.10 14.92 -12.69
C ILE A 97 10.96 16.17 -12.63
N SER A 98 10.33 17.32 -12.47
CA SER A 98 10.99 18.60 -12.16
C SER A 98 10.50 19.09 -10.81
N ALA A 99 11.37 19.11 -9.82
CA ALA A 99 11.08 19.57 -8.48
C ALA A 99 11.57 21.00 -8.27
N ASN A 100 10.68 21.88 -7.81
CA ASN A 100 10.96 23.29 -7.58
C ASN A 100 11.16 23.53 -6.09
N ALA A 101 12.22 24.24 -5.76
CA ALA A 101 12.45 24.82 -4.44
C ALA A 101 11.56 26.05 -4.19
N ILE A 102 11.83 26.74 -3.10
CA ILE A 102 11.18 28.01 -2.74
C ILE A 102 11.33 29.02 -3.90
N LEU A 103 10.31 29.84 -4.13
CA LEU A 103 10.22 30.83 -5.21
C LEU A 103 10.14 30.23 -6.63
N GLY A 104 9.79 28.95 -6.77
CA GLY A 104 9.58 28.34 -8.08
C GLY A 104 10.84 28.02 -8.88
N ILE A 105 12.03 28.16 -8.28
CA ILE A 105 13.30 27.80 -8.92
C ILE A 105 13.41 26.28 -9.00
N GLU A 106 13.63 25.75 -10.19
CA GLU A 106 13.87 24.31 -10.38
C GLU A 106 15.17 23.88 -9.68
N ALA A 107 15.01 23.10 -8.60
CA ALA A 107 16.13 22.60 -7.80
C ALA A 107 16.69 21.30 -8.36
N MET A 108 15.81 20.43 -8.85
CA MET A 108 16.18 19.08 -9.26
C MET A 108 15.34 18.62 -10.46
N ARG A 109 15.96 17.86 -11.34
CA ARG A 109 15.27 17.16 -12.42
C ARG A 109 15.66 15.69 -12.43
N VAL A 110 14.67 14.83 -12.56
CA VAL A 110 14.86 13.39 -12.59
C VAL A 110 14.25 12.83 -13.86
N LEU A 111 14.96 11.89 -14.48
CA LEU A 111 14.46 11.07 -15.57
C LEU A 111 14.66 9.60 -15.21
N VAL A 112 13.56 8.86 -15.09
CA VAL A 112 13.57 7.42 -14.85
C VAL A 112 13.19 6.71 -16.15
N THR A 113 13.99 5.76 -16.55
CA THR A 113 13.73 4.86 -17.68
C THR A 113 13.73 3.41 -17.22
N LYS A 114 13.54 2.44 -18.11
CA LYS A 114 13.58 1.02 -17.75
C LYS A 114 14.89 0.61 -17.05
N ASP A 115 16.01 1.19 -17.46
CA ASP A 115 17.34 0.76 -17.05
C ASP A 115 18.08 1.76 -16.16
N SER A 116 17.61 3.01 -16.10
CA SER A 116 18.38 4.08 -15.47
C SER A 116 17.55 5.12 -14.76
N VAL A 117 18.17 5.71 -13.74
CA VAL A 117 17.72 6.92 -13.06
C VAL A 117 18.79 8.00 -13.30
N LYS A 118 18.41 9.09 -13.95
CA LYS A 118 19.26 10.25 -14.19
C LYS A 118 18.75 11.41 -13.34
N LEU A 119 19.63 12.00 -12.55
CA LEU A 119 19.34 13.08 -11.64
C LEU A 119 20.21 14.29 -11.96
N LEU A 120 19.59 15.43 -12.09
CA LEU A 120 20.25 16.71 -12.29
C LEU A 120 19.94 17.61 -11.08
N ASN A 121 20.89 17.72 -10.16
CA ASN A 121 20.82 18.68 -9.07
C ASN A 121 21.27 20.04 -9.58
N LYS A 122 20.34 20.97 -9.77
CA LYS A 122 20.63 22.27 -10.35
C LYS A 122 21.22 23.26 -9.35
N LEU A 123 20.96 23.05 -8.07
CA LEU A 123 21.50 23.91 -7.00
C LEU A 123 23.00 23.65 -6.82
N GLU A 124 23.39 22.39 -6.81
CA GLU A 124 24.78 21.96 -6.64
C GLU A 124 25.54 21.81 -7.97
N LYS A 125 24.83 21.89 -9.11
CA LYS A 125 25.36 21.66 -10.46
C LYS A 125 26.00 20.26 -10.59
N VAL A 126 25.30 19.24 -10.09
CA VAL A 126 25.72 17.83 -10.13
C VAL A 126 24.76 17.03 -11.01
N TYR A 127 25.33 16.23 -11.89
CA TYR A 127 24.61 15.20 -12.64
C TYR A 127 25.01 13.83 -12.13
N THR A 128 24.02 13.01 -11.82
CA THR A 128 24.19 11.62 -11.39
C THR A 128 23.41 10.70 -12.30
N ALA A 129 24.03 9.61 -12.74
CA ALA A 129 23.37 8.53 -13.46
C ALA A 129 23.55 7.22 -12.69
N ARG A 130 22.46 6.53 -12.41
CA ARG A 130 22.44 5.25 -11.71
C ARG A 130 21.59 4.24 -12.48
N SER A 131 21.77 2.96 -12.18
CA SER A 131 20.86 1.92 -12.65
C SER A 131 19.49 2.06 -11.98
N ILE A 132 18.48 1.43 -12.54
CA ILE A 132 17.12 1.44 -11.97
C ILE A 132 17.07 0.87 -10.54
N SER A 133 18.02 0.02 -10.15
CA SER A 133 18.12 -0.51 -8.79
C SER A 133 18.33 0.56 -7.72
N PHE A 134 18.80 1.74 -8.10
CA PHE A 134 18.90 2.90 -7.21
C PHE A 134 17.55 3.27 -6.57
N LEU A 135 16.44 3.02 -7.26
CA LEU A 135 15.10 3.22 -6.66
C LEU A 135 14.90 2.35 -5.41
N GLN A 136 15.38 1.11 -5.45
CA GLN A 136 15.31 0.22 -4.29
C GLN A 136 16.21 0.69 -3.15
N GLU A 137 17.39 1.19 -3.46
CA GLU A 137 18.33 1.71 -2.46
C GLU A 137 17.74 2.88 -1.67
N VAL A 138 17.02 3.79 -2.35
CA VAL A 138 16.45 4.99 -1.70
C VAL A 138 15.07 4.77 -1.09
N THR A 139 14.30 3.80 -1.56
CA THR A 139 12.90 3.58 -1.11
C THR A 139 12.75 2.33 -0.26
N SER A 140 13.74 1.46 -0.25
CA SER A 140 13.64 0.09 0.31
C SER A 140 12.52 -0.76 -0.31
N LEU A 141 11.99 -0.39 -1.48
CA LEU A 141 10.98 -1.15 -2.23
C LEU A 141 11.58 -1.74 -3.51
N PRO A 142 11.19 -2.96 -3.93
CA PRO A 142 11.68 -3.56 -5.17
C PRO A 142 11.02 -2.90 -6.40
N LEU A 143 11.31 -1.61 -6.59
CA LEU A 143 10.72 -0.80 -7.66
C LEU A 143 11.45 -1.01 -8.98
N ASN A 144 10.65 -1.10 -10.03
CA ASN A 144 11.04 -0.87 -11.40
C ASN A 144 10.21 0.27 -12.00
N LEU A 145 10.44 0.63 -13.26
CA LEU A 145 9.71 1.72 -13.91
C LEU A 145 8.20 1.50 -13.88
N ALA A 146 7.72 0.30 -14.25
CA ALA A 146 6.30 -0.01 -14.31
C ALA A 146 5.64 0.10 -12.93
N THR A 147 6.24 -0.51 -11.89
CA THR A 147 5.71 -0.43 -10.52
C THR A 147 5.68 1.00 -10.01
N LEU A 148 6.71 1.81 -10.30
CA LEU A 148 6.72 3.22 -9.91
C LEU A 148 5.62 4.01 -10.64
N GLN A 149 5.39 3.74 -11.92
CA GLN A 149 4.30 4.35 -12.69
C GLN A 149 2.93 3.99 -12.09
N GLU A 150 2.68 2.71 -11.77
CA GLU A 150 1.45 2.26 -11.15
C GLU A 150 1.23 2.93 -9.76
N MET A 151 2.29 3.08 -8.96
CA MET A 151 2.21 3.79 -7.68
C MET A 151 1.85 5.28 -7.86
N ILE A 152 2.42 5.95 -8.88
CA ILE A 152 2.13 7.35 -9.18
C ILE A 152 0.70 7.51 -9.71
N ILE A 153 0.20 6.59 -10.51
CA ILE A 153 -1.19 6.61 -11.02
C ILE A 153 -2.20 6.22 -9.93
N GLY A 154 -1.81 5.37 -8.98
CA GLY A 154 -2.68 4.87 -7.91
C GLY A 154 -3.35 3.55 -8.23
N ASN A 155 -2.84 2.83 -9.20
CA ASN A 155 -3.22 1.44 -9.47
C ASN A 155 -2.66 0.49 -8.40
N PRO A 156 -3.25 -0.71 -8.21
CA PRO A 156 -2.72 -1.69 -7.27
C PRO A 156 -1.30 -2.09 -7.64
N VAL A 157 -0.41 -2.11 -6.65
CA VAL A 157 0.94 -2.65 -6.79
C VAL A 157 1.12 -3.87 -5.90
N TYR A 158 1.93 -4.83 -6.30
CA TYR A 158 2.22 -6.06 -5.56
C TYR A 158 0.97 -6.88 -5.16
N LEU A 159 -0.14 -6.70 -5.88
CA LEU A 159 -1.32 -7.54 -5.74
C LEU A 159 -1.09 -8.81 -6.56
N ASP A 160 -1.10 -9.95 -5.89
CA ASP A 160 -1.01 -11.26 -6.52
C ASP A 160 -2.41 -11.88 -6.66
N SER A 161 -2.61 -12.73 -7.67
CA SER A 161 -3.86 -13.46 -7.86
C SER A 161 -4.11 -14.54 -6.80
N ASN A 162 -3.06 -14.94 -6.05
CA ASN A 162 -3.14 -15.88 -4.95
C ASN A 162 -3.76 -15.22 -3.71
N ILE A 163 -5.07 -15.05 -3.72
CA ILE A 163 -5.83 -14.49 -2.59
C ILE A 163 -6.12 -15.59 -1.57
N VAL A 164 -5.54 -15.45 -0.39
CA VAL A 164 -5.66 -16.43 0.72
C VAL A 164 -6.71 -16.04 1.74
N ARG A 165 -7.15 -14.78 1.77
CA ARG A 165 -8.19 -14.30 2.69
C ARG A 165 -9.04 -13.23 2.04
N TYR A 166 -10.35 -13.35 2.23
CA TYR A 166 -11.35 -12.34 1.92
C TYR A 166 -12.05 -11.93 3.23
N THR A 167 -12.24 -10.65 3.44
CA THR A 167 -13.04 -10.10 4.53
C THR A 167 -13.97 -9.04 3.99
N ASN A 168 -15.16 -8.93 4.57
CA ASN A 168 -16.10 -7.85 4.29
C ASN A 168 -16.73 -7.40 5.60
N GLY A 169 -16.68 -6.11 5.90
CA GLY A 169 -17.26 -5.52 7.09
C GLY A 169 -17.02 -4.02 7.18
N ASN A 170 -17.93 -3.31 7.81
CA ASN A 170 -17.85 -1.86 8.03
C ASN A 170 -17.63 -1.05 6.73
N GLY A 171 -18.22 -1.49 5.60
CA GLY A 171 -18.07 -0.81 4.31
C GLY A 171 -16.72 -1.02 3.63
N VAL A 172 -15.91 -1.98 4.10
CA VAL A 172 -14.56 -2.27 3.58
C VAL A 172 -14.43 -3.74 3.23
N ILE A 173 -13.90 -4.01 2.04
CA ILE A 173 -13.47 -5.34 1.61
C ILE A 173 -11.96 -5.43 1.77
N GLY A 174 -11.48 -6.48 2.43
CA GLY A 174 -10.07 -6.82 2.53
C GLY A 174 -9.73 -8.05 1.68
N LEU A 175 -8.72 -7.90 0.82
CA LEU A 175 -8.13 -8.98 0.02
C LEU A 175 -6.70 -9.19 0.47
N MET A 176 -6.36 -10.35 1.03
CA MET A 176 -4.98 -10.68 1.36
C MET A 176 -4.41 -11.59 0.29
N SER A 177 -3.41 -11.12 -0.42
CA SER A 177 -2.65 -11.90 -1.40
C SER A 177 -1.27 -12.28 -0.88
N LEU A 178 -0.76 -13.40 -1.38
CA LEU A 178 0.62 -13.84 -1.14
C LEU A 178 1.39 -13.79 -2.45
N GLY A 179 2.20 -12.74 -2.60
CA GLY A 179 3.06 -12.55 -3.77
C GLY A 179 4.52 -12.89 -3.49
N VAL A 180 5.36 -12.76 -4.50
CA VAL A 180 6.80 -13.07 -4.43
C VAL A 180 7.54 -12.10 -3.50
N TYR A 181 7.17 -10.83 -3.51
CA TYR A 181 7.85 -9.79 -2.70
C TYR A 181 7.13 -9.51 -1.39
N PHE A 182 5.79 -9.52 -1.42
CA PHE A 182 4.98 -9.09 -0.28
C PHE A 182 3.75 -9.97 -0.08
N LYS A 183 3.36 -10.12 1.18
CA LYS A 183 1.97 -10.30 1.56
C LYS A 183 1.31 -8.94 1.43
N ASN A 184 0.24 -8.85 0.66
CA ASN A 184 -0.49 -7.59 0.46
C ASN A 184 -1.90 -7.71 1.00
N LEU A 185 -2.25 -6.89 1.98
CA LEU A 185 -3.63 -6.67 2.40
C LEU A 185 -4.16 -5.43 1.68
N LEU A 186 -4.85 -5.64 0.57
CA LEU A 186 -5.54 -4.61 -0.17
C LEU A 186 -6.91 -4.35 0.44
N MET A 187 -7.17 -3.11 0.85
CA MET A 187 -8.45 -2.65 1.38
C MET A 187 -9.17 -1.79 0.34
N LEU A 188 -10.42 -2.17 0.06
CA LEU A 188 -11.27 -1.55 -0.93
C LEU A 188 -12.53 -1.00 -0.27
N ASN A 189 -13.05 0.11 -0.78
CA ASN A 189 -14.41 0.53 -0.46
C ASN A 189 -15.42 -0.53 -0.93
N GLU A 190 -16.39 -0.89 -0.10
CA GLU A 190 -17.36 -1.95 -0.41
C GLU A 190 -18.26 -1.60 -1.60
N THR A 191 -18.58 -0.33 -1.79
CA THR A 191 -19.54 0.12 -2.80
C THR A 191 -18.92 0.16 -4.20
N ASP A 192 -17.87 0.93 -4.38
CA ASP A 192 -17.26 1.22 -5.69
C ASP A 192 -15.92 0.52 -5.93
N LYS A 193 -15.43 -0.26 -4.95
CA LYS A 193 -14.18 -1.01 -5.01
C LYS A 193 -12.92 -0.16 -5.24
N ARG A 194 -13.00 1.18 -5.04
CA ARG A 194 -11.81 2.01 -5.04
C ARG A 194 -10.84 1.57 -3.94
N ILE A 195 -9.57 1.70 -4.19
CA ILE A 195 -8.53 1.35 -3.23
C ILE A 195 -8.54 2.36 -2.08
N LEU A 196 -8.55 1.90 -0.85
CA LEU A 196 -8.40 2.74 0.34
C LEU A 196 -6.98 2.64 0.89
N GLN A 197 -6.44 1.44 0.91
CA GLN A 197 -5.14 1.16 1.49
C GLN A 197 -4.55 -0.13 0.92
N SER A 198 -3.23 -0.20 0.82
CA SER A 198 -2.47 -1.42 0.59
C SER A 198 -1.41 -1.53 1.66
N LYS A 199 -1.50 -2.58 2.50
CA LYS A 199 -0.49 -2.92 3.52
C LYS A 199 0.38 -4.05 3.01
N LEU A 200 1.67 -3.80 2.94
CA LEU A 200 2.66 -4.72 2.42
C LEU A 200 3.58 -5.18 3.56
N ASP A 201 3.65 -6.49 3.76
CA ASP A 201 4.63 -7.13 4.63
C ASP A 201 5.58 -7.95 3.76
N ASP A 202 6.89 -7.83 3.95
CA ASP A 202 7.86 -8.57 3.17
C ASP A 202 7.57 -10.08 3.22
N ALA A 203 7.62 -10.73 2.05
CA ALA A 203 7.42 -12.18 1.96
C ALA A 203 8.56 -12.97 2.61
N ASN A 204 9.76 -12.38 2.67
CA ASN A 204 10.90 -12.96 3.37
C ASN A 204 10.87 -12.54 4.84
N PRO A 205 10.66 -13.47 5.80
CA PRO A 205 10.56 -13.16 7.22
C PRO A 205 11.88 -12.62 7.83
N MET A 206 13.00 -12.76 7.14
CA MET A 206 14.28 -12.17 7.56
C MET A 206 14.36 -10.67 7.30
N HIS A 207 13.50 -10.13 6.45
CA HIS A 207 13.37 -8.71 6.19
C HIS A 207 12.23 -8.16 7.02
N ASN A 208 12.49 -7.22 7.90
CA ASN A 208 11.47 -6.50 8.68
C ASN A 208 10.91 -5.31 7.90
N ARG A 209 10.75 -5.47 6.58
CA ARG A 209 10.27 -4.41 5.70
C ARG A 209 8.75 -4.44 5.60
N THR A 210 8.15 -3.29 5.86
CA THR A 210 6.71 -3.06 5.67
C THR A 210 6.51 -1.80 4.86
N ALA A 211 5.43 -1.75 4.09
CA ALA A 211 4.99 -0.51 3.46
C ALA A 211 3.48 -0.34 3.61
N ASP A 212 3.07 0.91 3.78
CA ASP A 212 1.68 1.30 3.88
C ASP A 212 1.39 2.37 2.83
N LEU A 213 0.46 2.10 1.93
CA LEU A 213 0.05 2.98 0.85
C LEU A 213 -1.41 3.35 1.08
N LEU A 214 -1.68 4.61 1.39
CA LEU A 214 -3.02 5.16 1.60
C LEU A 214 -3.44 5.99 0.39
N TYR A 215 -4.72 5.87 0.02
CA TYR A 215 -5.32 6.55 -1.12
C TYR A 215 -6.58 7.29 -0.67
N SER A 216 -6.65 8.60 -0.93
CA SER A 216 -7.77 9.42 -0.49
C SER A 216 -8.06 10.57 -1.45
N ASN A 217 -9.10 11.36 -1.14
CA ASN A 217 -9.51 12.51 -1.94
C ASN A 217 -9.74 12.13 -3.40
N TYR A 218 -10.60 11.13 -3.62
CA TYR A 218 -10.92 10.64 -4.95
C TYR A 218 -11.75 11.66 -5.73
N GLU A 219 -11.37 11.88 -6.98
CA GLU A 219 -12.07 12.70 -7.96
C GLU A 219 -12.29 11.91 -9.24
N THR A 220 -13.41 12.17 -9.92
CA THR A 220 -13.65 11.61 -11.25
C THR A 220 -13.38 12.68 -12.30
N LYS A 221 -12.45 12.39 -13.23
CA LYS A 221 -12.11 13.28 -14.32
C LYS A 221 -11.97 12.50 -15.63
N LYS A 222 -12.71 12.90 -16.66
CA LYS A 222 -12.75 12.20 -17.98
C LYS A 222 -13.09 10.70 -17.84
N GLY A 223 -13.89 10.33 -16.85
CA GLY A 223 -14.28 8.94 -16.59
C GLY A 223 -13.33 8.17 -15.64
N GLU A 224 -12.14 8.66 -15.40
CA GLU A 224 -11.16 8.04 -14.51
C GLU A 224 -11.35 8.46 -13.05
N LEU A 225 -11.41 7.48 -12.15
CA LEU A 225 -11.50 7.69 -10.70
C LEU A 225 -10.08 7.74 -10.12
N PHE A 226 -9.60 8.95 -9.80
CA PHE A 226 -8.22 9.21 -9.40
C PHE A 226 -8.12 9.68 -7.95
N ALA A 227 -7.27 9.03 -7.15
CA ALA A 227 -6.94 9.48 -5.80
C ALA A 227 -5.98 10.67 -5.89
N THR A 228 -6.42 11.88 -5.53
CA THR A 228 -5.57 13.07 -5.58
C THR A 228 -4.62 13.18 -4.41
N ARG A 229 -4.82 12.38 -3.34
CA ARG A 229 -3.89 12.30 -2.21
C ARG A 229 -3.41 10.86 -2.01
N ARG A 230 -2.10 10.71 -1.89
CA ARG A 230 -1.45 9.44 -1.53
C ARG A 230 -0.45 9.66 -0.40
N GLU A 231 -0.43 8.70 0.52
CA GLU A 231 0.56 8.66 1.58
C GLU A 231 1.25 7.31 1.52
N ILE A 232 2.57 7.33 1.45
CA ILE A 232 3.41 6.14 1.34
C ILE A 232 4.34 6.16 2.54
N ALA A 233 4.27 5.13 3.37
CA ALA A 233 5.19 4.95 4.48
C ALA A 233 5.91 3.62 4.31
N VAL A 234 7.23 3.62 4.33
CA VAL A 234 8.08 2.42 4.25
C VAL A 234 8.92 2.34 5.50
N SER A 235 8.93 1.19 6.15
CA SER A 235 9.76 0.90 7.32
C SER A 235 10.60 -0.33 7.05
N GLU A 236 11.90 -0.23 7.31
CA GLU A 236 12.86 -1.33 7.31
C GLU A 236 13.89 -1.07 8.43
N LYS A 237 15.03 -0.50 8.10
CA LYS A 237 16.04 -0.02 9.08
C LYS A 237 15.75 1.38 9.62
N GLY A 238 14.86 2.09 8.94
CA GLY A 238 14.38 3.42 9.26
C GLY A 238 12.99 3.60 8.67
N ARG A 239 12.41 4.78 8.82
CA ARG A 239 11.09 5.11 8.29
C ARG A 239 11.18 6.22 7.25
N LEU A 240 10.68 5.93 6.06
CA LEU A 240 10.47 6.87 4.95
C LEU A 240 8.98 7.18 4.85
N GLU A 241 8.63 8.45 4.79
CA GLU A 241 7.25 8.89 4.52
C GLU A 241 7.23 9.85 3.33
N ILE A 242 6.32 9.61 2.41
CA ILE A 242 6.08 10.46 1.24
C ILE A 242 4.59 10.74 1.15
N LYS A 243 4.22 12.02 1.07
CA LYS A 243 2.86 12.45 0.78
C LYS A 243 2.83 13.13 -0.57
N LEU A 244 1.86 12.77 -1.38
CA LEU A 244 1.63 13.32 -2.71
C LEU A 244 0.24 13.94 -2.75
N ASP A 245 0.17 15.25 -2.96
CA ASP A 245 -1.08 15.98 -3.21
C ASP A 245 -1.10 16.47 -4.66
N PHE A 246 -1.89 15.81 -5.51
CA PHE A 246 -2.04 16.15 -6.92
C PHE A 246 -2.98 17.35 -7.07
N LYS A 247 -2.42 18.49 -7.46
CA LYS A 247 -3.17 19.76 -7.61
C LYS A 247 -3.84 19.87 -8.98
N ASN A 248 -3.12 19.49 -10.03
CA ASN A 248 -3.62 19.41 -11.39
C ASN A 248 -3.05 18.16 -12.04
N TYR A 249 -3.87 17.47 -12.84
CA TYR A 249 -3.41 16.31 -13.60
C TYR A 249 -4.19 16.17 -14.90
N SER A 250 -3.59 15.50 -15.87
CA SER A 250 -4.23 15.12 -17.14
C SER A 250 -3.70 13.80 -17.64
N PHE A 251 -4.57 13.07 -18.34
CA PHE A 251 -4.29 11.82 -19.03
C PHE A 251 -4.36 12.04 -20.53
N ASP A 252 -3.52 11.32 -21.28
CA ASP A 252 -3.53 11.18 -22.72
C ASP A 252 -3.37 12.50 -23.49
N GLU A 253 -2.67 13.45 -22.84
CA GLU A 253 -2.25 14.69 -23.48
C GLU A 253 -0.75 14.61 -23.86
N PRO A 254 -0.31 15.25 -24.97
CA PRO A 254 1.09 15.23 -25.35
C PRO A 254 2.02 15.72 -24.25
N VAL A 255 3.12 15.00 -24.00
CA VAL A 255 4.15 15.35 -23.01
C VAL A 255 5.53 15.38 -23.63
N GLU A 256 6.37 16.28 -23.14
CA GLU A 256 7.77 16.38 -23.51
C GLU A 256 8.66 16.21 -22.28
N PHE A 257 9.83 15.59 -22.46
CA PHE A 257 10.80 15.30 -21.42
C PHE A 257 12.12 16.05 -21.67
N PRO A 258 12.15 17.38 -21.47
CA PRO A 258 13.38 18.14 -21.68
C PRO A 258 14.42 17.73 -20.63
N PHE A 259 15.48 17.07 -21.08
CA PHE A 259 16.58 16.63 -20.22
C PHE A 259 17.92 16.83 -20.93
N SER A 260 18.61 17.91 -20.56
CA SER A 260 19.95 18.21 -21.03
C SER A 260 20.87 18.46 -19.86
N VAL A 261 22.11 17.94 -19.93
CA VAL A 261 23.15 18.15 -18.92
C VAL A 261 24.06 19.26 -19.35
N PRO A 262 24.11 20.42 -18.68
CA PRO A 262 24.99 21.50 -18.98
C PRO A 262 26.47 21.10 -18.88
N LYS A 263 27.35 21.70 -19.69
CA LYS A 263 28.79 21.36 -19.71
C LYS A 263 29.53 21.63 -18.39
N ASN A 264 29.02 22.57 -17.60
CA ASN A 264 29.58 23.00 -16.32
C ASN A 264 29.08 22.20 -15.11
N TYR A 265 28.43 21.07 -15.34
CA TYR A 265 27.99 20.19 -14.26
C TYR A 265 29.03 19.10 -13.98
N GLN A 266 29.26 18.88 -12.67
CA GLN A 266 30.05 17.73 -12.23
C GLN A 266 29.27 16.44 -12.51
N ARG A 267 29.94 15.41 -12.97
CA ARG A 267 29.35 14.09 -13.27
C ARG A 267 29.82 13.07 -12.25
N ASN A 268 28.86 12.39 -11.59
CA ASN A 268 29.09 11.34 -10.60
C ASN A 268 28.48 10.02 -11.06
#